data_7ac9561924e99b4ea6da3010848247ce
#
_entry.id   7ac9561924e99b4ea6da3010848247ce
#
_cell.length_a   1.000
_cell.length_b   1.000
_cell.length_c   1.000
_cell.angle_alpha   90.00
_cell.angle_beta   90.00
_cell.angle_gamma   90.00
#
_symmetry.space_group_name_H-M   'P 1'
#
loop_
_entity.id
_entity.type
_entity.pdbx_description
1 polymer ?
#
loop_
_entity_poly.entity_id
_entity_poly.type
_entity_poly.pdbx_seq_one_letter_code
_entity_poly.pdbx_strand_id
1 'polypeptide(L)'
;GLAASAASIIAMAGDTVQVARAGFLMIHNAWIYAAGNRHEFREYADYLEPFDRSMADIYAARTGSDIKAMQKLMDAESWIGGSDAIDQGFADSLLASDEVAAGETSQARAAVQLDIALAKAGMPRSERKKLLAEYKVSTPCAGDNDTPCAISLNEELAELRMQITA
;
A
#
# COMPACT_ATOMS: atom_id res chain seq x y z
N GLY A 1 6.08 3.19 -4.19
CA GLY A 1 4.79 2.63 -4.56
C GLY A 1 3.91 3.64 -5.30
N LEU A 2 2.69 3.23 -5.60
CA LEU A 2 1.69 4.04 -6.27
C LEU A 2 0.39 4.01 -5.46
N ALA A 3 -0.13 5.19 -5.12
CA ALA A 3 -1.46 5.36 -4.55
C ALA A 3 -2.31 6.22 -5.51
N ALA A 4 -3.05 5.55 -6.40
CA ALA A 4 -3.82 6.21 -7.46
C ALA A 4 -5.33 6.12 -7.20
N SER A 5 -6.08 7.14 -7.61
CA SER A 5 -7.55 7.16 -7.55
C SER A 5 -8.04 6.95 -6.11
N ALA A 6 -8.89 5.98 -5.85
CA ALA A 6 -9.39 5.66 -4.51
C ALA A 6 -8.26 5.42 -3.48
N ALA A 7 -7.11 4.88 -3.88
CA ALA A 7 -5.98 4.67 -2.99
C ALA A 7 -5.36 5.99 -2.52
N SER A 8 -5.41 7.06 -3.31
CA SER A 8 -4.95 8.39 -2.89
C SER A 8 -5.87 8.99 -1.82
N ILE A 9 -7.19 8.80 -1.94
CA ILE A 9 -8.16 9.20 -0.90
C ILE A 9 -7.91 8.44 0.40
N ILE A 10 -7.69 7.11 0.32
CA ILE A 10 -7.39 6.28 1.50
C ILE A 10 -6.11 6.76 2.18
N ALA A 11 -5.09 7.14 1.41
CA ALA A 11 -3.85 7.67 1.98
C ALA A 11 -4.07 8.96 2.79
N MET A 12 -5.02 9.81 2.40
CA MET A 12 -5.33 11.05 3.13
C MET A 12 -5.94 10.82 4.52
N ALA A 13 -6.45 9.63 4.79
CA ALA A 13 -6.99 9.26 6.11
C ALA A 13 -5.90 8.92 7.15
N GLY A 14 -4.65 8.82 6.74
CA GLY A 14 -3.54 8.54 7.66
C GLY A 14 -3.19 9.75 8.53
N ASP A 15 -2.93 9.52 9.82
CA ASP A 15 -2.40 10.56 10.74
C ASP A 15 -1.02 11.05 10.27
N THR A 16 -0.22 10.14 9.74
CA THR A 16 1.07 10.42 9.10
C THR A 16 1.12 9.72 7.75
N VAL A 17 1.39 10.49 6.71
CA VAL A 17 1.54 9.98 5.35
C VAL A 17 2.99 10.09 4.92
N GLN A 18 3.63 8.94 4.71
CA GLN A 18 4.99 8.87 4.20
C GLN A 18 4.98 8.35 2.76
N VAL A 19 5.78 8.96 1.91
CA VAL A 19 5.88 8.60 0.51
C VAL A 19 7.32 8.24 0.15
N ALA A 20 7.52 7.15 -0.58
CA ALA A 20 8.84 6.82 -1.10
C ALA A 20 9.28 7.88 -2.14
N ARG A 21 10.58 8.16 -2.25
CA ARG A 21 11.12 9.13 -3.23
C ARG A 21 10.68 8.83 -4.67
N ALA A 22 10.57 7.56 -5.03
CA ALA A 22 10.08 7.09 -6.33
C ALA A 22 8.58 6.69 -6.27
N GLY A 23 7.86 7.12 -5.24
CA GLY A 23 6.43 6.90 -5.10
C GLY A 23 5.62 7.98 -5.83
N PHE A 24 4.38 7.65 -6.15
CA PHE A 24 3.44 8.58 -6.77
C PHE A 24 2.08 8.52 -6.10
N LEU A 25 1.45 9.67 -5.99
CA LEU A 25 0.02 9.81 -5.82
C LEU A 25 -0.59 10.17 -7.18
N MET A 26 -1.79 9.69 -7.49
CA MET A 26 -2.55 10.16 -8.65
C MET A 26 -3.96 10.50 -8.22
N ILE A 27 -4.38 11.71 -8.55
CA ILE A 27 -5.70 12.25 -8.24
C ILE A 27 -6.41 12.64 -9.53
N HIS A 28 -7.68 12.29 -9.61
CA HIS A 28 -8.55 12.59 -10.74
C HIS A 28 -10.01 12.65 -10.31
N ASN A 29 -10.88 13.12 -11.20
CA ASN A 29 -12.31 13.14 -11.00
C ASN A 29 -12.91 11.73 -10.98
N ALA A 30 -14.06 11.59 -10.39
CA ALA A 30 -14.87 10.37 -10.49
C ALA A 30 -15.26 10.10 -11.94
N TRP A 31 -15.28 8.84 -12.31
CA TRP A 31 -15.65 8.47 -13.67
C TRP A 31 -16.52 7.20 -13.69
N ILE A 32 -17.34 7.10 -14.72
CA ILE A 32 -18.19 5.94 -14.98
C ILE A 32 -18.16 5.56 -16.45
N TYR A 33 -18.45 4.31 -16.76
CA TYR A 33 -18.84 3.93 -18.11
C TYR A 33 -20.33 4.13 -18.25
N ALA A 34 -20.75 4.91 -19.25
CA ALA A 34 -22.15 5.18 -19.50
C ALA A 34 -22.45 5.19 -21.01
N ALA A 35 -23.66 4.81 -21.35
CA ALA A 35 -24.22 4.96 -22.70
C ALA A 35 -25.59 5.62 -22.57
N GLY A 36 -25.92 6.50 -23.52
CA GLY A 36 -27.17 7.23 -23.45
C GLY A 36 -27.24 8.37 -24.44
N ASN A 37 -28.35 9.10 -24.41
CA ASN A 37 -28.54 10.32 -25.17
C ASN A 37 -28.00 11.55 -24.38
N ARG A 38 -28.07 12.73 -25.00
CA ARG A 38 -27.51 13.98 -24.41
C ARG A 38 -28.15 14.38 -23.06
N HIS A 39 -29.36 13.92 -22.75
CA HIS A 39 -30.02 14.23 -21.48
C HIS A 39 -29.46 13.33 -20.39
N GLU A 40 -29.34 12.04 -20.65
CA GLU A 40 -28.75 11.05 -19.74
C GLU A 40 -27.28 11.39 -19.44
N PHE A 41 -26.49 11.85 -20.41
CA PHE A 41 -25.12 12.29 -20.12
C PHE A 41 -25.05 13.52 -19.20
N ARG A 42 -26.01 14.44 -19.26
CA ARG A 42 -26.10 15.53 -18.29
C ARG A 42 -26.44 15.03 -16.89
N GLU A 43 -27.41 14.12 -16.80
CA GLU A 43 -27.76 13.49 -15.52
C GLU A 43 -26.57 12.73 -14.91
N TYR A 44 -25.78 12.01 -15.72
CA TYR A 44 -24.55 11.37 -15.25
C TYR A 44 -23.51 12.39 -14.77
N ALA A 45 -23.34 13.50 -15.48
CA ALA A 45 -22.42 14.54 -15.05
C ALA A 45 -22.86 15.16 -13.72
N ASP A 46 -24.14 15.49 -13.57
CA ASP A 46 -24.73 16.02 -12.34
C ASP A 46 -24.59 15.00 -11.18
N TYR A 47 -24.69 13.70 -11.47
CA TYR A 47 -24.48 12.63 -10.50
C TYR A 47 -23.03 12.54 -10.01
N LEU A 48 -22.04 12.76 -10.86
CA LEU A 48 -20.62 12.68 -10.50
C LEU A 48 -20.13 13.93 -9.74
N GLU A 49 -20.71 15.10 -9.96
CA GLU A 49 -20.25 16.37 -9.37
C GLU A 49 -20.14 16.33 -7.82
N PRO A 50 -21.08 15.75 -7.05
CA PRO A 50 -20.96 15.64 -5.60
C PRO A 50 -19.74 14.80 -5.15
N PHE A 51 -19.38 13.77 -5.90
CA PHE A 51 -18.20 12.95 -5.61
C PHE A 51 -16.91 13.75 -5.81
N ASP A 52 -16.81 14.46 -6.94
CA ASP A 52 -15.65 15.31 -7.25
C ASP A 52 -15.48 16.39 -6.19
N ARG A 53 -16.57 17.02 -5.77
CA ARG A 53 -16.54 18.03 -4.70
C ARG A 53 -16.06 17.44 -3.38
N SER A 54 -16.56 16.25 -3.00
CA SER A 54 -16.18 15.59 -1.76
C SER A 54 -14.71 15.17 -1.78
N MET A 55 -14.21 14.65 -2.89
CA MET A 55 -12.79 14.30 -3.05
C MET A 55 -11.90 15.54 -2.98
N ALA A 56 -12.28 16.62 -3.65
CA ALA A 56 -11.55 17.88 -3.61
C ALA A 56 -11.48 18.46 -2.18
N ASP A 57 -12.56 18.33 -1.40
CA ASP A 57 -12.61 18.75 0.01
C ASP A 57 -11.62 17.94 0.88
N ILE A 58 -11.56 16.63 0.69
CA ILE A 58 -10.60 15.75 1.39
C ILE A 58 -9.16 16.19 1.09
N TYR A 59 -8.83 16.40 -0.19
CA TYR A 59 -7.49 16.84 -0.57
C TYR A 59 -7.18 18.24 -0.05
N ALA A 60 -8.14 19.15 -0.09
CA ALA A 60 -7.98 20.50 0.43
C ALA A 60 -7.75 20.50 1.95
N ALA A 61 -8.52 19.71 2.69
CA ALA A 61 -8.35 19.55 4.14
C ALA A 61 -6.96 18.99 4.48
N ARG A 62 -6.46 18.04 3.71
CA ARG A 62 -5.14 17.44 3.93
C ARG A 62 -4.00 18.40 3.60
N THR A 63 -4.08 19.05 2.44
CA THR A 63 -2.99 19.91 1.93
C THR A 63 -3.00 21.32 2.49
N GLY A 64 -4.11 21.78 3.08
CA GLY A 64 -4.34 23.15 3.44
C GLY A 64 -4.55 24.09 2.25
N SER A 65 -4.74 23.55 1.05
CA SER A 65 -4.93 24.31 -0.19
C SER A 65 -6.40 24.65 -0.41
N ASP A 66 -6.66 25.56 -1.35
CA ASP A 66 -8.03 25.88 -1.76
C ASP A 66 -8.69 24.72 -2.55
N ILE A 67 -9.97 24.50 -2.31
CA ILE A 67 -10.77 23.45 -2.98
C ILE A 67 -10.69 23.57 -4.50
N LYS A 68 -10.75 24.80 -5.05
CA LYS A 68 -10.65 25.04 -6.50
C LYS A 68 -9.29 24.64 -7.06
N ALA A 69 -8.21 24.78 -6.27
CA ALA A 69 -6.89 24.31 -6.67
C ALA A 69 -6.87 22.77 -6.76
N MET A 70 -7.51 22.10 -5.82
CA MET A 70 -7.62 20.63 -5.84
C MET A 70 -8.49 20.14 -7.00
N GLN A 71 -9.63 20.79 -7.25
CA GLN A 71 -10.46 20.49 -8.42
C GLN A 71 -9.67 20.61 -9.72
N LYS A 72 -8.87 21.67 -9.87
CA LYS A 72 -8.03 21.85 -11.06
C LYS A 72 -6.97 20.76 -11.23
N LEU A 73 -6.39 20.25 -10.14
CA LEU A 73 -5.46 19.14 -10.18
C LEU A 73 -6.17 17.82 -10.54
N MET A 74 -7.39 17.62 -10.05
CA MET A 74 -8.23 16.46 -10.39
C MET A 74 -8.66 16.50 -11.86
N ASP A 75 -9.08 17.65 -12.38
CA ASP A 75 -9.44 17.87 -13.79
C ASP A 75 -8.27 17.54 -14.72
N ALA A 76 -7.04 17.78 -14.26
CA ALA A 76 -5.83 17.53 -15.03
C ALA A 76 -5.31 16.07 -14.88
N GLU A 77 -5.99 15.21 -14.10
CA GLU A 77 -5.49 13.88 -13.77
C GLU A 77 -4.03 13.91 -13.29
N SER A 78 -3.80 14.59 -12.16
CA SER A 78 -2.45 14.94 -11.72
C SER A 78 -1.72 13.76 -11.11
N TRP A 79 -0.50 13.53 -11.58
CA TRP A 79 0.47 12.58 -11.04
C TRP A 79 1.50 13.34 -10.21
N ILE A 80 1.53 13.08 -8.90
CA ILE A 80 2.28 13.83 -7.90
C ILE A 80 3.39 12.92 -7.39
N GLY A 81 4.65 13.25 -7.72
CA GLY A 81 5.82 12.50 -7.28
C GLY A 81 6.14 12.69 -5.79
N GLY A 82 6.97 11.82 -5.22
CA GLY A 82 7.21 11.80 -3.77
C GLY A 82 7.66 13.13 -3.18
N SER A 83 8.57 13.87 -3.81
CA SER A 83 8.99 15.19 -3.34
C SER A 83 7.88 16.22 -3.48
N ASP A 84 7.20 16.23 -4.63
CA ASP A 84 6.10 17.16 -4.89
C ASP A 84 4.90 16.90 -3.97
N ALA A 85 4.71 15.65 -3.54
CA ALA A 85 3.66 15.29 -2.60
C ALA A 85 3.88 15.93 -1.22
N ILE A 86 5.14 16.11 -0.81
CA ILE A 86 5.48 16.81 0.43
C ILE A 86 5.30 18.32 0.24
N ASP A 87 5.86 18.87 -0.84
CA ASP A 87 5.81 20.31 -1.11
C ASP A 87 4.36 20.82 -1.25
N GLN A 88 3.46 19.98 -1.76
CA GLN A 88 2.04 20.27 -1.91
C GLN A 88 1.19 19.83 -0.70
N GLY A 89 1.79 19.24 0.35
CA GLY A 89 1.11 18.87 1.58
C GLY A 89 0.29 17.57 1.54
N PHE A 90 0.39 16.78 0.48
CA PHE A 90 -0.24 15.45 0.41
C PHE A 90 0.45 14.43 1.31
N ALA A 91 1.76 14.59 1.53
CA ALA A 91 2.55 13.73 2.41
C ALA A 91 3.34 14.57 3.41
N ASP A 92 3.65 14.00 4.57
CA ASP A 92 4.37 14.66 5.66
C ASP A 92 5.89 14.54 5.51
N SER A 93 6.36 13.40 4.97
CA SER A 93 7.79 13.15 4.81
C SER A 93 8.08 12.09 3.74
N LEU A 94 9.34 12.07 3.30
CA LEU A 94 9.84 10.94 2.53
C LEU A 94 10.06 9.74 3.45
N LEU A 95 9.68 8.57 2.96
CA LEU A 95 10.05 7.33 3.59
C LEU A 95 11.57 7.13 3.46
N ALA A 96 12.27 6.93 4.58
CA ALA A 96 13.70 6.67 4.56
C ALA A 96 14.01 5.36 3.82
N SER A 97 15.16 5.31 3.13
CA SER A 97 15.55 4.11 2.36
C SER A 97 15.63 2.87 3.24
N ASP A 98 16.03 3.04 4.48
CA ASP A 98 16.15 1.98 5.47
C ASP A 98 14.78 1.48 5.93
N GLU A 99 13.76 2.36 5.98
CA GLU A 99 12.39 2.03 6.30
C GLU A 99 11.67 1.33 5.14
N VAL A 100 12.02 1.66 3.89
CA VAL A 100 11.55 0.89 2.72
C VAL A 100 12.08 -0.55 2.78
N ALA A 101 13.31 -0.73 3.25
CA ALA A 101 13.89 -2.06 3.46
C ALA A 101 13.29 -2.77 4.68
N ALA A 102 12.91 -2.03 5.73
CA ALA A 102 12.33 -2.56 6.97
C ALA A 102 10.80 -2.69 6.92
N GLY A 103 10.12 -1.95 6.05
CA GLY A 103 8.64 -1.98 5.91
C GLY A 103 8.10 -3.31 5.35
N GLU A 104 8.94 -4.08 4.65
CA GLU A 104 8.78 -5.52 4.60
C GLU A 104 9.53 -6.09 5.81
N THR A 105 8.84 -6.33 6.90
CA THR A 105 9.45 -7.00 8.05
C THR A 105 10.22 -8.21 7.56
N SER A 106 11.38 -8.48 8.11
CA SER A 106 12.17 -9.68 7.78
C SER A 106 11.30 -10.94 7.83
N GLN A 107 10.27 -10.94 8.68
CA GLN A 107 9.22 -11.96 8.76
C GLN A 107 8.31 -12.04 7.52
N ALA A 108 7.88 -10.93 6.94
CA ALA A 108 7.04 -10.98 5.74
C ALA A 108 7.82 -11.50 4.53
N ARG A 109 9.09 -11.09 4.40
CA ARG A 109 10.00 -11.64 3.38
C ARG A 109 10.30 -13.11 3.62
N ALA A 110 10.59 -13.50 4.87
CA ALA A 110 10.83 -14.89 5.23
C ALA A 110 9.59 -15.77 4.95
N ALA A 111 8.39 -15.32 5.28
CA ALA A 111 7.15 -16.04 4.97
C ALA A 111 6.92 -16.21 3.47
N VAL A 112 7.21 -15.18 2.66
CA VAL A 112 7.11 -15.26 1.19
C VAL A 112 8.17 -16.22 0.62
N GLN A 113 9.41 -16.11 1.08
CA GLN A 113 10.47 -17.01 0.64
C GLN A 113 10.20 -18.47 1.03
N LEU A 114 9.66 -18.70 2.23
CA LEU A 114 9.23 -20.01 2.70
C LEU A 114 8.08 -20.54 1.83
N ASP A 115 7.06 -19.77 1.51
CA ASP A 115 5.96 -20.18 0.61
C ASP A 115 6.49 -20.59 -0.78
N ILE A 116 7.42 -19.80 -1.32
CA ILE A 116 8.06 -20.12 -2.62
C ILE A 116 8.88 -21.41 -2.53
N ALA A 117 9.64 -21.61 -1.46
CA ALA A 117 10.45 -22.83 -1.27
C ALA A 117 9.56 -24.07 -1.14
N LEU A 118 8.50 -24.00 -0.33
CA LEU A 118 7.52 -25.09 -0.16
C LEU A 118 6.75 -25.36 -1.47
N ALA A 119 6.45 -24.35 -2.26
CA ALA A 119 5.84 -24.52 -3.58
C ALA A 119 6.77 -25.25 -4.54
N LYS A 120 8.06 -24.91 -4.56
CA LYS A 120 9.09 -25.60 -5.36
C LYS A 120 9.31 -27.04 -4.92
N ALA A 121 9.12 -27.34 -3.63
CA ALA A 121 9.14 -28.71 -3.09
C ALA A 121 7.88 -29.52 -3.40
N GLY A 122 6.92 -28.96 -4.15
CA GLY A 122 5.70 -29.63 -4.58
C GLY A 122 4.59 -29.69 -3.53
N MET A 123 4.70 -28.93 -2.44
CA MET A 123 3.70 -28.92 -1.37
C MET A 123 2.39 -28.26 -1.83
N PRO A 124 1.22 -28.89 -1.62
CA PRO A 124 -0.08 -28.31 -1.95
C PRO A 124 -0.35 -26.96 -1.26
N ARG A 125 -1.04 -26.04 -1.94
CA ARG A 125 -1.34 -24.70 -1.43
C ARG A 125 -2.08 -24.71 -0.07
N SER A 126 -2.93 -25.70 0.16
CA SER A 126 -3.68 -25.86 1.42
C SER A 126 -2.76 -26.14 2.62
N GLU A 127 -1.75 -26.97 2.43
CA GLU A 127 -0.77 -27.34 3.46
C GLU A 127 0.19 -26.16 3.73
N ARG A 128 0.68 -25.51 2.67
CA ARG A 128 1.52 -24.32 2.81
C ARG A 128 0.82 -23.22 3.62
N LYS A 129 -0.49 -23.00 3.35
CA LYS A 129 -1.28 -22.03 4.11
C LYS A 129 -1.39 -22.35 5.60
N LYS A 130 -1.52 -23.63 5.95
CA LYS A 130 -1.54 -24.08 7.36
C LYS A 130 -0.20 -23.84 8.05
N LEU A 131 0.89 -24.27 7.43
CA LEU A 131 2.24 -24.08 7.97
C LEU A 131 2.59 -22.60 8.16
N LEU A 132 2.26 -21.74 7.18
CA LEU A 132 2.51 -20.30 7.29
C LEU A 132 1.65 -19.63 8.37
N ALA A 133 0.45 -20.13 8.62
CA ALA A 133 -0.40 -19.66 9.70
C ALA A 133 0.16 -20.06 11.09
N GLU A 134 0.62 -21.29 11.24
CA GLU A 134 1.29 -21.79 12.44
C GLU A 134 2.59 -21.02 12.73
N TYR A 135 3.39 -20.76 11.68
CA TYR A 135 4.61 -19.95 11.79
C TYR A 135 4.34 -18.52 12.30
N LYS A 136 3.25 -17.89 11.87
CA LYS A 136 2.84 -16.55 12.34
C LYS A 136 2.40 -16.54 13.80
N VAL A 137 1.85 -17.63 14.29
CA VAL A 137 1.37 -17.75 15.68
C VAL A 137 2.51 -18.07 16.66
N SER A 138 3.55 -18.75 16.19
CA SER A 138 4.66 -19.22 17.05
C SER A 138 5.79 -18.21 17.23
N THR A 139 5.70 -17.01 16.66
CA THR A 139 6.70 -15.95 16.83
C THR A 139 6.18 -14.87 17.81
N PRO A 140 6.47 -14.95 19.11
CA PRO A 140 6.16 -13.88 20.04
C PRO A 140 7.23 -12.79 19.93
N CYS A 141 6.93 -11.72 19.21
CA CYS A 141 7.74 -10.51 19.21
C CYS A 141 6.84 -9.29 19.31
N ALA A 142 6.42 -9.01 20.54
CA ALA A 142 5.98 -7.68 20.96
C ALA A 142 6.37 -7.48 22.42
N GLY A 143 7.49 -6.75 22.65
CA GLY A 143 7.84 -6.17 23.94
C GLY A 143 8.82 -7.01 24.76
N ASP A 144 10.11 -6.73 24.58
CA ASP A 144 11.11 -6.41 25.60
C ASP A 144 12.50 -6.39 24.95
N ASN A 145 13.26 -5.34 25.22
CA ASN A 145 14.52 -5.01 24.53
C ASN A 145 15.73 -5.87 24.92
N ASP A 146 15.58 -7.08 25.48
CA ASP A 146 16.72 -7.85 26.01
C ASP A 146 16.76 -9.35 25.65
N THR A 147 16.01 -9.81 24.65
CA THR A 147 16.13 -11.21 24.22
C THR A 147 16.51 -11.28 22.74
N PRO A 148 17.62 -11.97 22.37
CA PRO A 148 17.99 -12.12 20.97
C PRO A 148 16.95 -12.98 20.25
N CYS A 149 16.08 -12.35 19.50
CA CYS A 149 15.12 -13.01 18.60
C CYS A 149 15.79 -13.27 17.25
N ALA A 150 16.75 -14.19 17.23
CA ALA A 150 17.39 -14.68 16.02
C ALA A 150 17.76 -16.15 16.19
N ILE A 151 16.78 -17.02 16.10
CA ILE A 151 17.08 -18.37 15.64
C ILE A 151 17.39 -18.20 14.15
N SER A 152 18.63 -18.46 13.80
CA SER A 152 19.12 -18.32 12.44
C SER A 152 18.27 -19.20 11.51
N LEU A 153 17.50 -18.58 10.66
CA LEU A 153 16.69 -19.24 9.62
C LEU A 153 17.53 -20.20 8.75
N ASN A 154 18.85 -19.98 8.74
CA ASN A 154 19.83 -20.82 8.04
C ASN A 154 20.05 -22.19 8.72
N GLU A 155 19.93 -22.27 10.05
CA GLU A 155 20.08 -23.53 10.79
C GLU A 155 18.82 -24.40 10.63
N GLU A 156 17.62 -23.83 10.75
CA GLU A 156 16.37 -24.59 10.52
C GLU A 156 16.21 -25.04 9.06
N LEU A 157 16.60 -24.20 8.11
CA LEU A 157 16.62 -24.58 6.69
C LEU A 157 17.65 -25.68 6.38
N ALA A 158 18.76 -25.73 7.11
CA ALA A 158 19.76 -26.80 6.98
C ALA A 158 19.24 -28.14 7.54
N GLU A 159 18.53 -28.13 8.67
CA GLU A 159 17.89 -29.33 9.24
C GLU A 159 16.75 -29.86 8.34
N LEU A 160 15.89 -28.97 7.83
CA LEU A 160 14.83 -29.37 6.88
C LEU A 160 15.40 -29.95 5.57
N ARG A 161 16.53 -29.43 5.08
CA ARG A 161 17.19 -29.99 3.89
C ARG A 161 17.73 -31.40 4.14
N MET A 162 18.24 -31.69 5.32
CA MET A 162 18.72 -33.04 5.67
C MET A 162 17.56 -34.04 5.81
N GLN A 163 16.37 -33.63 6.23
CA GLN A 163 15.21 -34.50 6.34
C GLN A 163 14.55 -34.84 4.99
N ILE A 164 14.72 -34.01 3.96
CA ILE A 164 14.16 -34.22 2.62
C ILE A 164 15.06 -35.11 1.74
N THR A 165 16.34 -35.25 2.10
CA THR A 165 17.34 -36.02 1.33
C THR A 165 17.63 -37.42 1.91
N ALA A 166 16.96 -37.83 2.98
CA ALA A 166 16.99 -39.17 3.56
C ALA A 166 15.72 -39.94 3.22
#